data_6705ca31acd0df458a0b9272b34ae2a5
#
_entry.id   6705ca31acd0df458a0b9272b34ae2a5
#
_cell.length_a   1.000
_cell.length_b   1.000
_cell.length_c   1.000
_cell.angle_alpha   90.00
_cell.angle_beta   90.00
_cell.angle_gamma   90.00
#
_symmetry.space_group_name_H-M   'P 1'
#
loop_
_entity.id
_entity.type
_entity.pdbx_description
1 polymer ?
#
loop_
_entity_poly.entity_id
_entity_poly.type
_entity_poly.pdbx_seq_one_letter_code
_entity_poly.pdbx_strand_id
1 'polypeptide(L)'
;MVDENITLLNIVLGKIDMTQMTPQEIVHELDKHIVGQGKAKKAVAIALRNRWRRAQVDEPLRQEITPKNILMIGPTGVGKTEIARRLARLANAPFIKVEATKFTEVGYVGRDVETIIRDLAESAVKNGREQAMKAVRMRAEDAAEERILDALLPPARGGFYNDTQNTEENATRQKFRKKLREGEFDDREIEIEVAGAGLQAEIFAPPGMEELTSQIQGMFQNMGGARKKSRKLKISEARRLLIDEEAGKLVNDEDVKLDAVRNVEQNGIVFLDEIDKITSRSDAHGADVSRQGVQRDLLPLVEGTTVSTKFGMIRTDHILFIASGAFHLAKPSDLTPELQGRCPIRVELDSLSVADFERILTQTDACLTMQYQALLATEGVTLEFTPDGIQRLAEVAWSVNERTENIGARRLYTVMERLLEEVSFSAGNKGAESIRIDAQYVDARLTELARNEDLSRYVL
;
A
#
# COMPACT_ATOMS: atom_id res chain seq x y z
N MET A 1 -12.95 7.35 -30.98
CA MET A 1 -12.87 5.92 -31.42
C MET A 1 -11.89 5.08 -30.59
N VAL A 2 -10.79 5.61 -30.04
CA VAL A 2 -9.87 4.83 -29.17
C VAL A 2 -10.41 4.73 -27.74
N ASP A 3 -11.06 5.80 -27.24
CA ASP A 3 -11.60 5.82 -25.87
C ASP A 3 -12.86 4.95 -25.67
N GLU A 4 -13.69 4.80 -26.70
CA GLU A 4 -14.89 3.95 -26.61
C GLU A 4 -14.55 2.46 -26.53
N ASN A 5 -13.48 2.01 -27.16
CA ASN A 5 -13.04 0.63 -27.08
C ASN A 5 -12.41 0.27 -25.73
N ILE A 6 -11.76 1.22 -25.05
CA ILE A 6 -11.22 1.02 -23.69
C ILE A 6 -12.36 0.94 -22.68
N THR A 7 -13.39 1.75 -22.85
CA THR A 7 -14.58 1.76 -21.98
C THR A 7 -15.38 0.44 -22.12
N LEU A 8 -15.56 -0.06 -23.34
CA LEU A 8 -16.21 -1.35 -23.59
C LEU A 8 -15.40 -2.55 -23.05
N LEU A 9 -14.08 -2.51 -23.12
CA LEU A 9 -13.22 -3.57 -22.60
C LEU A 9 -13.25 -3.63 -21.06
N ASN A 10 -13.36 -2.48 -20.40
CA ASN A 10 -13.49 -2.39 -18.94
C ASN A 10 -14.87 -2.86 -18.44
N ILE A 11 -15.94 -2.63 -19.20
CA ILE A 11 -17.28 -3.13 -18.88
C ILE A 11 -17.34 -4.66 -18.99
N VAL A 12 -16.69 -5.26 -19.99
CA VAL A 12 -16.65 -6.73 -20.20
C VAL A 12 -15.83 -7.44 -19.12
N LEU A 13 -14.85 -6.77 -18.51
CA LEU A 13 -14.00 -7.32 -17.44
C LEU A 13 -14.54 -7.12 -16.03
N GLY A 14 -15.72 -6.53 -15.86
CA GLY A 14 -16.32 -6.28 -14.52
C GLY A 14 -15.50 -5.32 -13.63
N LYS A 15 -14.53 -4.61 -14.20
CA LYS A 15 -13.82 -3.52 -13.51
C LYS A 15 -14.68 -2.27 -13.63
N ILE A 16 -15.46 -1.99 -12.59
CA ILE A 16 -16.05 -0.67 -12.39
C ILE A 16 -14.89 0.32 -12.50
N ASP A 17 -15.01 1.27 -13.43
CA ASP A 17 -14.06 2.38 -13.49
C ASP A 17 -14.23 3.21 -12.21
N MET A 18 -13.38 2.94 -11.23
CA MET A 18 -13.48 3.48 -9.88
C MET A 18 -13.35 5.01 -9.86
N THR A 19 -12.90 5.61 -10.97
CA THR A 19 -12.81 7.07 -11.12
C THR A 19 -14.17 7.73 -11.30
N GLN A 20 -15.22 6.97 -11.69
CA GLN A 20 -16.56 7.47 -11.94
C GLN A 20 -17.52 7.36 -10.74
N MET A 21 -17.10 6.73 -9.63
CA MET A 21 -17.96 6.54 -8.46
C MET A 21 -18.52 7.84 -7.90
N THR A 22 -19.78 7.83 -7.53
CA THR A 22 -20.42 8.93 -6.78
C THR A 22 -19.90 8.99 -5.35
N PRO A 23 -20.03 10.12 -4.63
CA PRO A 23 -19.63 10.18 -3.22
C PRO A 23 -20.34 9.15 -2.33
N GLN A 24 -21.59 8.78 -2.64
CA GLN A 24 -22.31 7.76 -1.89
C GLN A 24 -21.73 6.36 -2.11
N GLU A 25 -21.41 6.02 -3.36
CA GLU A 25 -20.74 4.75 -3.67
C GLU A 25 -19.35 4.65 -3.01
N ILE A 26 -18.59 5.75 -3.00
CA ILE A 26 -17.29 5.79 -2.29
C ILE A 26 -17.50 5.55 -0.79
N VAL A 27 -18.51 6.16 -0.17
CA VAL A 27 -18.82 5.93 1.25
C VAL A 27 -19.21 4.47 1.45
N HIS A 28 -20.04 3.89 0.59
CA HIS A 28 -20.43 2.48 0.68
C HIS A 28 -19.21 1.53 0.59
N GLU A 29 -18.27 1.80 -0.31
CA GLU A 29 -17.03 1.01 -0.38
C GLU A 29 -16.16 1.16 0.89
N LEU A 30 -16.12 2.37 1.45
CA LEU A 30 -15.42 2.58 2.73
C LEU A 30 -16.13 1.88 3.90
N ASP A 31 -17.46 1.76 3.87
CA ASP A 31 -18.26 1.07 4.89
C ASP A 31 -17.93 -0.43 5.00
N LYS A 32 -17.47 -1.06 3.93
CA LYS A 32 -17.01 -2.46 3.95
C LYS A 32 -15.78 -2.69 4.85
N HIS A 33 -15.02 -1.65 5.13
CA HIS A 33 -13.75 -1.76 5.86
C HIS A 33 -13.71 -0.96 7.16
N ILE A 34 -14.56 0.04 7.28
CA ILE A 34 -14.50 1.03 8.38
C ILE A 34 -15.90 1.17 8.97
N VAL A 35 -16.01 0.87 10.24
CA VAL A 35 -17.27 1.01 10.98
C VAL A 35 -17.42 2.44 11.46
N GLY A 36 -18.64 2.99 11.40
CA GLY A 36 -18.93 4.34 11.86
C GLY A 36 -18.27 5.43 11.01
N GLN A 37 -17.89 6.53 11.66
CA GLN A 37 -17.10 7.65 11.09
C GLN A 37 -17.71 8.31 9.84
N GLY A 38 -19.05 8.41 9.77
CA GLY A 38 -19.77 8.87 8.58
C GLY A 38 -19.34 10.27 8.09
N LYS A 39 -19.05 11.20 9.01
CA LYS A 39 -18.59 12.56 8.66
C LYS A 39 -17.25 12.52 7.94
N ALA A 40 -16.30 11.72 8.43
CA ALA A 40 -14.97 11.59 7.84
C ALA A 40 -15.03 10.91 6.47
N LYS A 41 -15.78 9.81 6.34
CA LYS A 41 -16.01 9.13 5.06
C LYS A 41 -16.62 10.07 4.01
N LYS A 42 -17.64 10.85 4.40
CA LYS A 42 -18.27 11.84 3.53
C LYS A 42 -17.28 12.90 3.05
N ALA A 43 -16.44 13.44 3.95
CA ALA A 43 -15.47 14.46 3.59
C ALA A 43 -14.42 13.95 2.58
N VAL A 44 -13.86 12.75 2.82
CA VAL A 44 -12.88 12.16 1.90
C VAL A 44 -13.51 11.73 0.58
N ALA A 45 -14.76 11.25 0.58
CA ALA A 45 -15.49 10.91 -0.63
C ALA A 45 -15.75 12.13 -1.52
N ILE A 46 -16.11 13.27 -0.90
CA ILE A 46 -16.26 14.55 -1.61
C ILE A 46 -14.91 15.00 -2.18
N ALA A 47 -13.83 14.91 -1.41
CA ALA A 47 -12.50 15.29 -1.86
C ALA A 47 -12.06 14.46 -3.08
N LEU A 48 -12.29 13.14 -3.07
CA LEU A 48 -12.01 12.27 -4.21
C LEU A 48 -12.88 12.63 -5.43
N ARG A 49 -14.19 12.82 -5.23
CA ARG A 49 -15.09 13.18 -6.34
C ARG A 49 -14.74 14.54 -6.94
N ASN A 50 -14.27 15.50 -6.13
CA ASN A 50 -13.84 16.80 -6.62
C ASN A 50 -12.60 16.72 -7.53
N ARG A 51 -11.72 15.74 -7.37
CA ARG A 51 -10.64 15.48 -8.33
C ARG A 51 -11.19 15.08 -9.69
N TRP A 52 -12.13 14.15 -9.71
CA TRP A 52 -12.81 13.75 -10.95
C TRP A 52 -13.53 14.94 -11.60
N ARG A 53 -14.26 15.75 -10.81
CA ARG A 53 -14.92 16.96 -11.30
C ARG A 53 -13.92 17.95 -11.91
N ARG A 54 -12.79 18.17 -11.22
CA ARG A 54 -11.72 19.02 -11.70
C ARG A 54 -11.17 18.56 -13.05
N ALA A 55 -10.98 17.25 -13.25
CA ALA A 55 -10.51 16.69 -14.50
C ALA A 55 -11.46 16.95 -15.69
N GLN A 56 -12.76 17.27 -15.44
CA GLN A 56 -13.76 17.61 -16.45
C GLN A 56 -13.87 19.12 -16.72
N VAL A 57 -13.12 19.94 -15.98
CA VAL A 57 -13.13 21.39 -16.17
C VAL A 57 -12.05 21.77 -17.18
N ASP A 58 -12.40 22.71 -18.10
CA ASP A 58 -11.47 23.22 -19.11
C ASP A 58 -10.39 24.13 -18.52
N GLU A 59 -9.27 24.22 -19.23
CA GLU A 59 -8.24 25.21 -18.93
C GLU A 59 -8.71 26.64 -19.34
N PRO A 60 -8.34 27.72 -18.63
CA PRO A 60 -7.33 27.73 -17.53
C PRO A 60 -7.90 27.46 -16.14
N LEU A 61 -9.24 27.42 -15.97
CA LEU A 61 -9.88 27.30 -14.66
C LEU A 61 -9.47 26.02 -13.91
N ARG A 62 -9.20 24.95 -14.65
CA ARG A 62 -8.73 23.68 -14.09
C ARG A 62 -7.45 23.83 -13.25
N GLN A 63 -6.53 24.71 -13.63
CA GLN A 63 -5.27 24.94 -12.91
C GLN A 63 -5.49 25.69 -11.60
N GLU A 64 -6.51 26.54 -11.53
CA GLU A 64 -6.84 27.32 -10.33
C GLU A 64 -7.56 26.50 -9.26
N ILE A 65 -8.10 25.31 -9.62
CA ILE A 65 -8.83 24.46 -8.68
C ILE A 65 -7.85 23.59 -7.92
N THR A 66 -7.55 23.96 -6.69
CA THR A 66 -6.72 23.18 -5.77
C THR A 66 -7.55 22.25 -4.88
N PRO A 67 -7.03 21.08 -4.46
CA PRO A 67 -7.70 20.21 -3.52
C PRO A 67 -7.90 20.91 -2.17
N LYS A 68 -8.98 20.57 -1.47
CA LYS A 68 -9.25 21.07 -0.12
C LYS A 68 -8.70 20.05 0.87
N ASN A 69 -7.60 20.42 1.54
CA ASN A 69 -6.97 19.56 2.52
C ASN A 69 -7.87 19.32 3.74
N ILE A 70 -7.67 18.17 4.39
CA ILE A 70 -8.54 17.68 5.46
C ILE A 70 -7.73 17.54 6.73
N LEU A 71 -8.26 18.06 7.84
CA LEU A 71 -7.77 17.79 9.19
C LEU A 71 -8.71 16.82 9.89
N MET A 72 -8.23 15.61 10.18
CA MET A 72 -8.94 14.58 10.94
C MET A 72 -8.55 14.64 12.40
N ILE A 73 -9.53 14.85 13.28
CA ILE A 73 -9.36 15.01 14.72
C ILE A 73 -10.05 13.82 15.40
N GLY A 74 -9.40 13.17 16.33
CA GLY A 74 -10.03 12.10 17.11
C GLY A 74 -9.04 11.10 17.70
N PRO A 75 -9.50 10.22 18.59
CA PRO A 75 -8.66 9.28 19.33
C PRO A 75 -7.82 8.38 18.43
N THR A 76 -6.80 7.76 19.02
CA THR A 76 -6.00 6.75 18.33
C THR A 76 -6.86 5.51 18.01
N GLY A 77 -6.61 4.86 16.89
CA GLY A 77 -7.26 3.59 16.54
C GLY A 77 -8.71 3.65 16.07
N VAL A 78 -9.28 4.85 15.81
CA VAL A 78 -10.66 5.00 15.31
C VAL A 78 -10.78 4.95 13.78
N GLY A 79 -9.68 4.65 13.07
CA GLY A 79 -9.72 4.44 11.63
C GLY A 79 -9.21 5.61 10.76
N LYS A 80 -8.64 6.70 11.33
CA LYS A 80 -8.13 7.86 10.56
C LYS A 80 -7.22 7.46 9.39
N THR A 81 -6.17 6.72 9.68
CA THR A 81 -5.21 6.24 8.67
C THR A 81 -5.85 5.28 7.67
N GLU A 82 -6.75 4.41 8.13
CA GLU A 82 -7.39 3.41 7.28
C GLU A 82 -8.35 4.06 6.28
N ILE A 83 -9.09 5.10 6.69
CA ILE A 83 -9.92 5.91 5.77
C ILE A 83 -9.08 6.44 4.61
N ALA A 84 -7.94 7.08 4.91
CA ALA A 84 -7.06 7.66 3.89
C ALA A 84 -6.43 6.59 2.99
N ARG A 85 -5.99 5.47 3.58
CA ARG A 85 -5.40 4.35 2.82
C ARG A 85 -6.41 3.71 1.87
N ARG A 86 -7.65 3.45 2.34
CA ARG A 86 -8.71 2.88 1.51
C ARG A 86 -9.14 3.85 0.41
N LEU A 87 -9.26 5.13 0.73
CA LEU A 87 -9.52 6.17 -0.27
C LEU A 87 -8.48 6.14 -1.40
N ALA A 88 -7.20 6.09 -1.05
CA ALA A 88 -6.11 6.05 -2.03
C ALA A 88 -6.15 4.78 -2.90
N ARG A 89 -6.49 3.63 -2.31
CA ARG A 89 -6.70 2.38 -3.06
C ARG A 89 -7.87 2.47 -4.03
N LEU A 90 -9.01 3.00 -3.58
CA LEU A 90 -10.19 3.24 -4.42
C LEU A 90 -9.89 4.18 -5.59
N ALA A 91 -9.06 5.19 -5.36
CA ALA A 91 -8.65 6.15 -6.37
C ALA A 91 -7.53 5.64 -7.28
N ASN A 92 -6.93 4.49 -7.01
CA ASN A 92 -5.66 4.05 -7.60
C ASN A 92 -4.60 5.17 -7.57
N ALA A 93 -4.57 5.93 -6.48
CA ALA A 93 -3.74 7.11 -6.31
C ALA A 93 -2.43 6.77 -5.58
N PRO A 94 -1.31 7.42 -5.93
CA PRO A 94 -0.10 7.36 -5.12
C PRO A 94 -0.39 7.82 -3.70
N PHE A 95 0.06 7.03 -2.72
CA PHE A 95 -0.23 7.26 -1.31
C PHE A 95 1.01 7.09 -0.45
N ILE A 96 1.24 8.04 0.44
CA ILE A 96 2.24 7.91 1.49
C ILE A 96 1.65 8.31 2.84
N LYS A 97 2.01 7.55 3.87
CA LYS A 97 1.78 7.89 5.27
C LYS A 97 3.11 8.28 5.90
N VAL A 98 3.13 9.44 6.52
CA VAL A 98 4.28 9.93 7.30
C VAL A 98 3.82 10.44 8.66
N GLU A 99 4.67 10.32 9.65
CA GLU A 99 4.46 10.89 10.98
C GLU A 99 5.16 12.24 11.06
N ALA A 100 4.43 13.28 11.43
CA ALA A 100 4.97 14.65 11.50
C ALA A 100 6.17 14.77 12.46
N THR A 101 6.22 13.91 13.47
CA THR A 101 7.31 13.86 14.47
C THR A 101 8.64 13.35 13.93
N LYS A 102 8.67 12.74 12.72
CA LYS A 102 9.91 12.26 12.08
C LYS A 102 10.71 13.34 11.40
N PHE A 103 10.12 14.52 11.21
CA PHE A 103 10.77 15.65 10.57
C PHE A 103 11.37 16.59 11.61
N THR A 104 12.44 17.25 11.24
CA THR A 104 13.09 18.28 12.01
C THR A 104 13.21 19.52 11.15
N GLU A 105 13.29 20.69 11.79
CA GLU A 105 13.51 21.96 11.14
C GLU A 105 14.78 21.91 10.24
N VAL A 106 14.72 22.52 9.07
CA VAL A 106 15.83 22.58 8.13
C VAL A 106 17.10 23.13 8.83
N GLY A 107 18.19 22.37 8.74
CA GLY A 107 19.46 22.70 9.38
C GLY A 107 19.77 21.92 10.68
N TYR A 108 18.80 21.16 11.20
CA TYR A 108 19.04 20.21 12.28
C TYR A 108 19.19 18.79 11.74
N VAL A 109 19.77 17.89 12.55
CA VAL A 109 19.92 16.47 12.18
C VAL A 109 18.54 15.81 12.18
N GLY A 110 18.01 15.51 11.01
CA GLY A 110 16.70 14.87 10.82
C GLY A 110 16.32 14.77 9.35
N ARG A 111 15.09 14.29 9.08
CA ARG A 111 14.57 14.18 7.72
C ARG A 111 13.98 15.53 7.28
N ASP A 112 14.35 15.98 6.10
CA ASP A 112 13.74 17.10 5.41
C ASP A 112 12.31 16.75 4.97
N VAL A 113 11.38 17.69 5.07
CA VAL A 113 9.97 17.52 4.69
C VAL A 113 9.78 17.23 3.20
N GLU A 114 10.68 17.69 2.32
CA GLU A 114 10.64 17.38 0.89
C GLU A 114 10.80 15.87 0.60
N THR A 115 11.41 15.12 1.52
CA THR A 115 11.51 13.66 1.41
C THR A 115 10.15 12.99 1.31
N ILE A 116 9.07 13.61 1.81
CA ILE A 116 7.69 13.15 1.65
C ILE A 116 7.35 12.98 0.16
N ILE A 117 7.67 13.98 -0.63
CA ILE A 117 7.35 14.00 -2.07
C ILE A 117 8.30 13.06 -2.83
N ARG A 118 9.57 12.98 -2.43
CA ARG A 118 10.54 12.05 -3.01
C ARG A 118 10.12 10.60 -2.77
N ASP A 119 9.73 10.25 -1.56
CA ASP A 119 9.23 8.90 -1.19
C ASP A 119 7.89 8.58 -1.89
N LEU A 120 6.99 9.58 -2.03
CA LEU A 120 5.72 9.42 -2.76
C LEU A 120 5.99 9.11 -4.25
N ALA A 121 6.92 9.84 -4.87
CA ALA A 121 7.32 9.62 -6.26
C ALA A 121 7.94 8.23 -6.46
N GLU A 122 8.82 7.81 -5.56
CA GLU A 122 9.44 6.49 -5.61
C GLU A 122 8.40 5.36 -5.52
N SER A 123 7.47 5.49 -4.58
CA SER A 123 6.36 4.56 -4.45
C SER A 123 5.48 4.53 -5.72
N ALA A 124 5.22 5.68 -6.32
CA ALA A 124 4.40 5.80 -7.53
C ALA A 124 5.08 5.13 -8.73
N VAL A 125 6.37 5.37 -8.95
CA VAL A 125 7.14 4.73 -10.04
C VAL A 125 7.20 3.23 -9.85
N LYS A 126 7.47 2.75 -8.63
CA LYS A 126 7.48 1.32 -8.33
C LYS A 126 6.13 0.66 -8.63
N ASN A 127 5.03 1.25 -8.14
CA ASN A 127 3.68 0.75 -8.38
C ASN A 127 3.29 0.82 -9.87
N GLY A 128 3.65 1.90 -10.56
CA GLY A 128 3.43 2.07 -11.99
C GLY A 128 4.16 0.99 -12.80
N ARG A 129 5.41 0.70 -12.46
CA ARG A 129 6.18 -0.37 -13.10
C ARG A 129 5.55 -1.75 -12.86
N GLU A 130 5.14 -2.05 -11.64
CA GLU A 130 4.45 -3.31 -11.32
C GLU A 130 3.14 -3.46 -12.11
N GLN A 131 2.37 -2.38 -12.26
CA GLN A 131 1.13 -2.37 -13.06
C GLN A 131 1.43 -2.56 -14.55
N ALA A 132 2.44 -1.87 -15.09
CA ALA A 132 2.88 -2.02 -16.47
C ALA A 132 3.36 -3.44 -16.76
N MET A 133 4.15 -4.04 -15.86
CA MET A 133 4.58 -5.44 -15.98
C MET A 133 3.40 -6.42 -15.95
N LYS A 134 2.40 -6.18 -15.09
CA LYS A 134 1.18 -6.99 -15.06
C LYS A 134 0.37 -6.89 -16.36
N ALA A 135 0.30 -5.70 -16.95
CA ALA A 135 -0.43 -5.47 -18.20
C ALA A 135 0.20 -6.21 -19.40
N VAL A 136 1.53 -6.32 -19.43
CA VAL A 136 2.25 -7.02 -20.50
C VAL A 136 2.51 -8.49 -20.21
N ARG A 137 2.07 -9.01 -19.06
CA ARG A 137 2.41 -10.35 -18.57
C ARG A 137 2.08 -11.46 -19.55
N MET A 138 0.91 -11.45 -20.19
CA MET A 138 0.54 -12.47 -21.20
C MET A 138 1.52 -12.49 -22.37
N ARG A 139 1.92 -11.31 -22.86
CA ARG A 139 2.90 -11.21 -23.94
C ARG A 139 4.29 -11.66 -23.48
N ALA A 140 4.63 -11.36 -22.23
CA ALA A 140 5.88 -11.81 -21.62
C ALA A 140 5.90 -13.34 -21.42
N GLU A 141 4.76 -13.94 -21.05
CA GLU A 141 4.61 -15.40 -20.96
C GLU A 141 4.83 -16.08 -22.31
N ASP A 142 4.24 -15.56 -23.37
CA ASP A 142 4.45 -16.08 -24.73
C ASP A 142 5.92 -15.94 -25.16
N ALA A 143 6.56 -14.81 -24.90
CA ALA A 143 7.97 -14.59 -25.23
C ALA A 143 8.92 -15.51 -24.41
N ALA A 144 8.64 -15.70 -23.13
CA ALA A 144 9.38 -16.60 -22.26
C ALA A 144 9.24 -18.07 -22.72
N GLU A 145 8.04 -18.46 -23.15
CA GLU A 145 7.75 -19.78 -23.71
C GLU A 145 8.58 -20.03 -24.97
N GLU A 146 8.68 -19.06 -25.89
CA GLU A 146 9.53 -19.15 -27.07
C GLU A 146 11.00 -19.35 -26.70
N ARG A 147 11.53 -18.60 -25.72
CA ARG A 147 12.91 -18.75 -25.26
C ARG A 147 13.19 -20.13 -24.65
N ILE A 148 12.23 -20.69 -23.90
CA ILE A 148 12.34 -22.06 -23.37
C ILE A 148 12.33 -23.08 -24.50
N LEU A 149 11.48 -22.91 -25.52
CA LEU A 149 11.44 -23.77 -26.70
C LEU A 149 12.73 -23.68 -27.49
N ASP A 150 13.34 -22.50 -27.63
CA ASP A 150 14.64 -22.34 -28.30
C ASP A 150 15.78 -23.05 -27.54
N ALA A 151 15.71 -23.07 -26.19
CA ALA A 151 16.68 -23.84 -25.42
C ALA A 151 16.48 -25.36 -25.50
N LEU A 152 15.23 -25.81 -25.64
CA LEU A 152 14.89 -27.23 -25.78
C LEU A 152 15.13 -27.76 -27.20
N LEU A 153 14.93 -26.92 -28.20
CA LEU A 153 15.03 -27.23 -29.64
C LEU A 153 15.94 -26.19 -30.31
N PRO A 154 17.27 -26.25 -30.07
CA PRO A 154 18.18 -25.31 -30.71
C PRO A 154 18.08 -25.46 -32.24
N PRO A 155 18.05 -24.32 -33.00
CA PRO A 155 17.96 -24.37 -34.45
C PRO A 155 19.14 -25.17 -35.03
N ALA A 156 18.84 -26.02 -35.99
CA ALA A 156 19.85 -26.83 -36.63
C ALA A 156 20.96 -25.95 -37.25
N ARG A 157 22.19 -26.10 -36.78
CA ARG A 157 23.36 -25.37 -37.29
C ARG A 157 23.65 -25.84 -38.74
N GLY A 158 23.26 -25.02 -39.69
CA GLY A 158 23.77 -25.09 -41.07
C GLY A 158 23.13 -26.20 -41.93
N GLY A 159 22.02 -25.88 -42.57
CA GLY A 159 21.47 -26.67 -43.67
C GLY A 159 20.72 -25.76 -44.63
N PHE A 160 20.89 -25.96 -45.93
CA PHE A 160 20.18 -25.26 -47.01
C PHE A 160 18.66 -25.32 -46.80
N TYR A 161 17.98 -24.18 -46.92
CA TYR A 161 16.53 -24.03 -46.80
C TYR A 161 15.78 -25.02 -47.73
N ASN A 162 15.14 -26.03 -47.13
CA ASN A 162 14.11 -26.84 -47.78
C ASN A 162 12.78 -26.60 -47.11
N ASP A 163 11.76 -26.22 -47.85
CA ASP A 163 10.41 -25.85 -47.42
C ASP A 163 9.68 -26.95 -46.61
N THR A 164 10.06 -28.20 -46.80
CA THR A 164 9.51 -29.37 -46.09
C THR A 164 10.02 -29.54 -44.67
N GLN A 165 11.24 -29.08 -44.36
CA GLN A 165 11.78 -29.11 -42.99
C GLN A 165 11.12 -28.11 -42.05
N ASN A 166 10.67 -26.99 -42.61
CA ASN A 166 10.02 -25.92 -41.84
C ASN A 166 8.64 -26.37 -41.27
N THR A 167 7.95 -27.29 -41.95
CA THR A 167 6.64 -27.79 -41.52
C THR A 167 6.76 -28.84 -40.41
N GLU A 168 7.78 -29.68 -40.43
CA GLU A 168 8.03 -30.69 -39.39
C GLU A 168 8.62 -30.06 -38.11
N GLU A 169 9.50 -29.07 -38.24
CA GLU A 169 10.00 -28.27 -37.11
C GLU A 169 8.86 -27.52 -36.38
N ASN A 170 7.96 -26.90 -37.14
CA ASN A 170 6.80 -26.22 -36.58
C ASN A 170 5.85 -27.20 -35.85
N ALA A 171 5.61 -28.39 -36.39
CA ALA A 171 4.77 -29.40 -35.77
C ALA A 171 5.40 -29.94 -34.46
N THR A 172 6.72 -30.15 -34.45
CA THR A 172 7.46 -30.55 -33.26
C THR A 172 7.46 -29.46 -32.19
N ARG A 173 7.70 -28.21 -32.59
CA ARG A 173 7.66 -27.04 -31.69
C ARG A 173 6.28 -26.86 -31.03
N GLN A 174 5.20 -27.07 -31.79
CA GLN A 174 3.85 -27.04 -31.25
C GLN A 174 3.56 -28.17 -30.25
N LYS A 175 4.06 -29.38 -30.49
CA LYS A 175 3.96 -30.50 -29.54
C LYS A 175 4.69 -30.20 -28.23
N PHE A 176 5.91 -29.62 -28.32
CA PHE A 176 6.68 -29.24 -27.15
C PHE A 176 6.00 -28.08 -26.39
N ARG A 177 5.43 -27.11 -27.07
CA ARG A 177 4.67 -26.04 -26.49
C ARG A 177 3.48 -26.57 -25.69
N LYS A 178 2.73 -27.52 -26.26
CA LYS A 178 1.61 -28.15 -25.55
C LYS A 178 2.06 -28.84 -24.24
N LYS A 179 3.12 -29.65 -24.33
CA LYS A 179 3.69 -30.34 -23.17
C LYS A 179 4.25 -29.39 -22.11
N LEU A 180 4.83 -28.26 -22.51
CA LEU A 180 5.31 -27.21 -21.62
C LEU A 180 4.15 -26.55 -20.87
N ARG A 181 3.02 -26.32 -21.55
CA ARG A 181 1.79 -25.78 -20.93
C ARG A 181 1.12 -26.77 -19.99
N GLU A 182 1.20 -28.06 -20.28
CA GLU A 182 0.70 -29.15 -19.45
C GLU A 182 1.61 -29.48 -18.26
N GLY A 183 2.80 -28.85 -18.15
CA GLY A 183 3.74 -29.03 -17.04
C GLY A 183 4.59 -30.30 -17.11
N GLU A 184 4.52 -31.08 -18.21
CA GLU A 184 5.28 -32.33 -18.35
C GLU A 184 6.80 -32.13 -18.28
N PHE A 185 7.29 -30.91 -18.51
CA PHE A 185 8.71 -30.60 -18.54
C PHE A 185 9.20 -29.79 -17.33
N ASP A 186 8.36 -29.51 -16.34
CA ASP A 186 8.66 -28.60 -15.23
C ASP A 186 9.91 -28.97 -14.44
N ASP A 187 10.18 -30.28 -14.26
CA ASP A 187 11.36 -30.80 -13.55
C ASP A 187 12.60 -30.94 -14.42
N ARG A 188 12.49 -30.74 -15.74
CA ARG A 188 13.63 -30.85 -16.65
C ARG A 188 14.54 -29.65 -16.51
N GLU A 189 15.84 -29.90 -16.47
CA GLU A 189 16.87 -28.86 -16.49
C GLU A 189 17.14 -28.34 -17.89
N ILE A 190 17.19 -27.03 -18.03
CA ILE A 190 17.62 -26.33 -19.23
C ILE A 190 18.71 -25.32 -18.90
N GLU A 191 19.56 -25.07 -19.87
CA GLU A 191 20.57 -24.02 -19.79
C GLU A 191 20.02 -22.77 -20.49
N ILE A 192 19.80 -21.71 -19.70
CA ILE A 192 19.30 -20.43 -20.20
C ILE A 192 20.30 -19.31 -19.95
N GLU A 193 20.40 -18.40 -20.89
CA GLU A 193 21.06 -17.13 -20.68
C GLU A 193 20.10 -16.18 -19.99
N VAL A 194 20.32 -15.91 -18.71
CA VAL A 194 19.59 -14.91 -17.95
C VAL A 194 20.47 -13.66 -17.87
N ALA A 195 19.89 -12.48 -18.06
CA ALA A 195 20.56 -11.24 -17.75
C ALA A 195 21.05 -11.35 -16.30
N GLY A 196 22.37 -11.35 -16.10
CA GLY A 196 22.90 -11.38 -14.75
C GLY A 196 22.22 -10.26 -13.99
N ALA A 197 21.60 -10.55 -12.86
CA ALA A 197 21.20 -9.51 -11.92
C ALA A 197 22.48 -8.68 -11.70
N GLY A 198 22.56 -7.55 -12.38
CA GLY A 198 23.62 -6.59 -12.11
C GLY A 198 23.57 -6.43 -10.60
N LEU A 199 24.69 -6.64 -9.93
CA LEU A 199 24.84 -6.24 -8.56
C LEU A 199 24.38 -4.77 -8.52
N GLN A 200 23.11 -4.53 -8.23
CA GLN A 200 22.70 -3.31 -7.56
C GLN A 200 23.37 -3.40 -6.19
N ALA A 201 24.69 -3.19 -6.19
CA ALA A 201 25.35 -2.77 -4.99
C ALA A 201 24.70 -1.42 -4.69
N GLU A 202 23.72 -1.43 -3.79
CA GLU A 202 23.32 -0.22 -3.10
C GLU A 202 24.62 0.27 -2.43
N ILE A 203 25.32 1.15 -3.13
CA ILE A 203 26.42 1.89 -2.57
C ILE A 203 25.75 2.82 -1.58
N PHE A 204 25.72 2.44 -0.32
CA PHE A 204 25.31 3.31 0.76
C PHE A 204 26.26 4.51 0.77
N ALA A 205 25.84 5.57 0.08
CA ALA A 205 26.54 6.84 0.17
C ALA A 205 26.05 7.60 1.41
N PRO A 206 26.95 8.23 2.16
CA PRO A 206 26.54 9.17 3.20
C PRO A 206 25.68 10.30 2.61
N PRO A 207 24.77 10.89 3.39
CA PRO A 207 23.94 12.02 2.94
C PRO A 207 24.81 13.15 2.40
N GLY A 208 24.55 13.60 1.17
CA GLY A 208 25.28 14.67 0.49
C GLY A 208 26.20 14.23 -0.65
N MET A 209 26.36 12.94 -0.96
CA MET A 209 27.18 12.44 -2.07
C MET A 209 26.33 11.75 -3.17
N GLU A 210 25.05 12.08 -3.25
CA GLU A 210 24.08 11.42 -4.17
C GLU A 210 24.43 11.66 -5.65
N GLU A 211 24.94 12.85 -6.02
CA GLU A 211 25.35 13.15 -7.39
C GLU A 211 26.58 12.35 -7.83
N LEU A 212 27.53 12.16 -6.94
CA LEU A 212 28.73 11.38 -7.24
C LEU A 212 28.41 9.89 -7.39
N THR A 213 27.46 9.39 -6.60
CA THR A 213 26.99 8.01 -6.67
C THR A 213 26.22 7.74 -7.98
N SER A 214 25.41 8.71 -8.43
CA SER A 214 24.69 8.60 -9.71
C SER A 214 25.64 8.63 -10.92
N GLN A 215 26.70 9.44 -10.88
CA GLN A 215 27.74 9.47 -11.93
C GLN A 215 28.56 8.16 -11.95
N ILE A 216 28.91 7.61 -10.79
CA ILE A 216 29.61 6.34 -10.68
C ILE A 216 28.70 5.17 -11.15
N GLN A 217 27.42 5.15 -10.79
CA GLN A 217 26.46 4.18 -11.30
C GLN A 217 26.29 4.27 -12.83
N GLY A 218 26.21 5.49 -13.38
CA GLY A 218 26.17 5.70 -14.82
C GLY A 218 27.43 5.21 -15.55
N MET A 219 28.61 5.40 -14.97
CA MET A 219 29.87 4.85 -15.50
C MET A 219 29.89 3.31 -15.44
N PHE A 220 29.44 2.70 -14.35
CA PHE A 220 29.36 1.23 -14.24
C PHE A 220 28.32 0.61 -15.16
N GLN A 221 27.19 1.28 -15.42
CA GLN A 221 26.20 0.84 -16.39
C GLN A 221 26.74 0.89 -17.84
N ASN A 222 27.53 1.90 -18.18
CA ASN A 222 28.14 2.01 -19.51
C ASN A 222 29.35 1.10 -19.73
N MET A 223 30.09 0.71 -18.68
CA MET A 223 31.24 -0.21 -18.80
C MET A 223 30.87 -1.71 -18.64
N GLY A 224 29.70 -1.98 -18.06
CA GLY A 224 29.21 -3.34 -17.85
C GLY A 224 28.12 -3.70 -18.85
N GLY A 225 28.46 -3.92 -20.12
CA GLY A 225 27.56 -4.65 -21.01
C GLY A 225 27.03 -5.87 -20.27
N ALA A 226 25.71 -6.01 -20.16
CA ALA A 226 25.04 -7.05 -19.39
C ALA A 226 25.66 -8.42 -19.70
N ARG A 227 26.58 -8.90 -18.84
CA ARG A 227 27.16 -10.23 -18.98
C ARG A 227 26.03 -11.22 -18.74
N LYS A 228 25.48 -11.72 -19.85
CA LYS A 228 24.58 -12.86 -19.82
C LYS A 228 25.31 -14.00 -19.11
N LYS A 229 24.74 -14.47 -17.99
CA LYS A 229 25.26 -15.66 -17.30
C LYS A 229 24.39 -16.83 -17.70
N SER A 230 25.02 -17.84 -18.31
CA SER A 230 24.35 -19.12 -18.49
C SER A 230 24.12 -19.78 -17.13
N ARG A 231 22.88 -20.20 -16.87
CA ARG A 231 22.49 -20.94 -15.66
C ARG A 231 21.70 -22.18 -16.06
N LYS A 232 22.01 -23.29 -15.40
CA LYS A 232 21.18 -24.50 -15.46
C LYS A 232 20.12 -24.42 -14.39
N LEU A 233 18.86 -24.43 -14.79
CA LEU A 233 17.69 -24.30 -13.91
C LEU A 233 16.60 -25.27 -14.38
N LYS A 234 15.73 -25.69 -13.45
CA LYS A 234 14.50 -26.39 -13.82
C LYS A 234 13.59 -25.47 -14.62
N ILE A 235 12.84 -26.03 -15.57
CA ILE A 235 11.95 -25.25 -16.45
C ILE A 235 10.94 -24.43 -15.64
N SER A 236 10.41 -24.95 -14.54
CA SER A 236 9.51 -24.20 -13.65
C SER A 236 10.13 -22.92 -13.07
N GLU A 237 11.41 -22.95 -12.69
CA GLU A 237 12.14 -21.78 -12.19
C GLU A 237 12.55 -20.84 -13.34
N ALA A 238 13.06 -21.43 -14.42
CA ALA A 238 13.45 -20.72 -15.64
C ALA A 238 12.29 -19.91 -16.21
N ARG A 239 11.09 -20.50 -16.24
CA ARG A 239 9.86 -19.85 -16.72
C ARG A 239 9.54 -18.57 -15.92
N ARG A 240 9.60 -18.61 -14.59
CA ARG A 240 9.35 -17.44 -13.76
C ARG A 240 10.34 -16.31 -14.04
N LEU A 241 11.64 -16.64 -14.06
CA LEU A 241 12.70 -15.66 -14.31
C LEU A 241 12.61 -15.05 -15.71
N LEU A 242 12.30 -15.87 -16.73
CA LEU A 242 12.16 -15.41 -18.10
C LEU A 242 10.92 -14.52 -18.29
N ILE A 243 9.80 -14.83 -17.65
CA ILE A 243 8.60 -13.99 -17.68
C ILE A 243 8.90 -12.60 -17.10
N ASP A 244 9.58 -12.55 -15.97
CA ASP A 244 9.93 -11.27 -15.32
C ASP A 244 10.94 -10.47 -16.18
N GLU A 245 11.91 -11.16 -16.82
CA GLU A 245 12.88 -10.52 -17.72
C GLU A 245 12.20 -9.99 -18.99
N GLU A 246 11.34 -10.78 -19.63
CA GLU A 246 10.62 -10.37 -20.84
C GLU A 246 9.58 -9.28 -20.54
N ALA A 247 8.88 -9.36 -19.40
CA ALA A 247 7.99 -8.28 -18.95
C ALA A 247 8.78 -6.97 -18.76
N GLY A 248 9.97 -7.03 -18.14
CA GLY A 248 10.83 -5.87 -17.99
C GLY A 248 11.31 -5.28 -19.31
N LYS A 249 11.53 -6.08 -20.37
CA LYS A 249 11.91 -5.59 -21.70
C LYS A 249 10.74 -4.94 -22.45
N LEU A 250 9.52 -5.41 -22.19
CA LEU A 250 8.30 -4.91 -22.85
C LEU A 250 7.80 -3.60 -22.24
N VAL A 251 8.25 -3.25 -21.03
CA VAL A 251 7.87 -2.02 -20.34
C VAL A 251 8.85 -0.91 -20.70
N ASN A 252 8.32 0.23 -21.13
CA ASN A 252 9.12 1.44 -21.32
C ASN A 252 9.25 2.16 -19.96
N ASP A 253 10.40 2.08 -19.34
CA ASP A 253 10.67 2.69 -18.03
C ASP A 253 10.54 4.22 -18.05
N GLU A 254 10.81 4.91 -19.19
CA GLU A 254 10.65 6.36 -19.29
C GLU A 254 9.17 6.78 -19.30
N ASP A 255 8.32 6.06 -20.03
CA ASP A 255 6.88 6.31 -20.01
C ASP A 255 6.30 6.07 -18.62
N VAL A 256 6.72 4.98 -17.95
CA VAL A 256 6.32 4.69 -16.57
C VAL A 256 6.71 5.83 -15.61
N LYS A 257 7.91 6.38 -15.72
CA LYS A 257 8.35 7.52 -14.88
C LYS A 257 7.50 8.77 -15.16
N LEU A 258 7.29 9.11 -16.42
CA LEU A 258 6.49 10.29 -16.79
C LEU A 258 5.05 10.18 -16.31
N ASP A 259 4.43 9.01 -16.48
CA ASP A 259 3.07 8.76 -16.02
C ASP A 259 2.99 8.75 -14.49
N ALA A 260 3.99 8.20 -13.80
CA ALA A 260 4.06 8.22 -12.35
C ALA A 260 4.21 9.64 -11.81
N VAL A 261 5.06 10.49 -12.39
CA VAL A 261 5.21 11.90 -12.00
C VAL A 261 3.88 12.64 -12.19
N ARG A 262 3.23 12.51 -13.34
CA ARG A 262 1.91 13.10 -13.59
C ARG A 262 0.87 12.62 -12.60
N ASN A 263 0.86 11.33 -12.29
CA ASN A 263 -0.07 10.74 -11.33
C ASN A 263 0.17 11.25 -9.91
N VAL A 264 1.43 11.44 -9.49
CA VAL A 264 1.76 12.07 -8.21
C VAL A 264 1.24 13.50 -8.16
N GLU A 265 1.53 14.31 -9.16
CA GLU A 265 1.10 15.72 -9.20
C GLU A 265 -0.41 15.89 -9.19
N GLN A 266 -1.15 15.06 -9.96
CA GLN A 266 -2.58 15.23 -10.13
C GLN A 266 -3.43 14.45 -9.12
N ASN A 267 -2.93 13.30 -8.64
CA ASN A 267 -3.69 12.36 -7.83
C ASN A 267 -3.02 11.98 -6.51
N GLY A 268 -1.81 12.45 -6.22
CA GLY A 268 -1.07 12.12 -5.00
C GLY A 268 -1.89 12.40 -3.72
N ILE A 269 -1.75 11.52 -2.73
CA ILE A 269 -2.33 11.68 -1.39
C ILE A 269 -1.24 11.53 -0.36
N VAL A 270 -1.05 12.56 0.46
CA VAL A 270 -0.13 12.55 1.59
C VAL A 270 -0.94 12.53 2.88
N PHE A 271 -0.72 11.53 3.71
CA PHE A 271 -1.32 11.43 5.04
C PHE A 271 -0.27 11.79 6.10
N LEU A 272 -0.48 12.95 6.74
CA LEU A 272 0.36 13.46 7.83
C LEU A 272 -0.25 13.04 9.17
N ASP A 273 0.36 12.06 9.82
CA ASP A 273 -0.10 11.57 11.13
C ASP A 273 0.57 12.32 12.28
N GLU A 274 -0.08 12.33 13.42
CA GLU A 274 0.43 12.94 14.68
C GLU A 274 0.76 14.43 14.56
N ILE A 275 -0.01 15.19 13.78
CA ILE A 275 0.21 16.64 13.57
C ILE A 275 0.06 17.44 14.88
N ASP A 276 -0.72 16.95 15.84
CA ASP A 276 -0.88 17.52 17.16
C ASP A 276 0.39 17.48 18.01
N LYS A 277 1.34 16.61 17.71
CA LYS A 277 2.59 16.51 18.46
C LYS A 277 3.65 17.54 18.03
N ILE A 278 3.47 18.18 16.87
CA ILE A 278 4.32 19.29 16.42
C ILE A 278 3.71 20.66 16.70
N THR A 279 2.61 20.74 17.48
CA THR A 279 2.08 22.00 17.98
C THR A 279 2.97 22.54 19.11
N SER A 280 3.10 23.87 19.19
CA SER A 280 3.79 24.52 20.32
C SER A 280 2.90 24.51 21.56
N ARG A 281 3.47 24.15 22.71
CA ARG A 281 2.83 24.37 24.02
C ARG A 281 3.31 25.69 24.58
N SER A 282 2.39 26.50 25.09
CA SER A 282 2.66 27.84 25.61
C SER A 282 3.63 27.90 26.82
N ASP A 283 3.99 26.76 27.40
CA ASP A 283 4.70 26.69 28.68
C ASP A 283 6.13 26.10 28.63
N ALA A 284 6.70 25.76 27.45
CA ALA A 284 8.00 25.11 27.35
C ALA A 284 8.99 25.92 26.50
N HIS A 285 10.03 26.45 27.14
CA HIS A 285 11.13 27.12 26.44
C HIS A 285 12.16 26.11 25.88
N GLY A 286 12.48 26.22 24.58
CA GLY A 286 13.61 25.56 23.91
C GLY A 286 13.26 24.44 22.92
N ALA A 287 12.40 23.47 23.24
CA ALA A 287 11.99 22.40 22.31
C ALA A 287 10.87 22.85 21.34
N ASP A 288 10.18 23.93 21.65
CA ASP A 288 9.04 24.42 20.88
C ASP A 288 9.43 25.12 19.58
N VAL A 289 10.62 25.71 19.50
CA VAL A 289 11.13 26.36 18.29
C VAL A 289 11.27 25.36 17.15
N SER A 290 11.82 24.16 17.45
CA SER A 290 11.99 23.09 16.46
C SER A 290 10.65 22.54 15.94
N ARG A 291 9.61 22.47 16.78
CA ARG A 291 8.27 21.99 16.38
C ARG A 291 7.54 22.98 15.48
N GLN A 292 7.62 24.28 15.79
CA GLN A 292 7.11 25.33 14.91
C GLN A 292 7.87 25.38 13.60
N GLY A 293 9.16 25.09 13.60
CA GLY A 293 9.99 24.98 12.42
C GLY A 293 9.43 23.93 11.46
N VAL A 294 9.10 22.72 11.95
CA VAL A 294 8.50 21.67 11.13
C VAL A 294 7.18 22.10 10.50
N GLN A 295 6.29 22.80 11.24
CA GLN A 295 5.05 23.32 10.67
C GLN A 295 5.33 24.34 9.56
N ARG A 296 6.33 25.22 9.76
CA ARG A 296 6.74 26.21 8.77
C ARG A 296 7.32 25.56 7.51
N ASP A 297 8.11 24.50 7.68
CA ASP A 297 8.71 23.73 6.56
C ASP A 297 7.67 22.91 5.78
N LEU A 298 6.61 22.42 6.44
CA LEU A 298 5.49 21.74 5.78
C LEU A 298 4.61 22.68 4.96
N LEU A 299 4.57 23.97 5.32
CA LEU A 299 3.65 24.93 4.71
C LEU A 299 3.84 25.07 3.19
N PRO A 300 5.06 25.25 2.65
CA PRO A 300 5.27 25.32 1.21
C PRO A 300 4.76 24.09 0.45
N LEU A 301 4.92 22.88 1.02
CA LEU A 301 4.41 21.64 0.41
C LEU A 301 2.88 21.64 0.31
N VAL A 302 2.21 22.15 1.34
CA VAL A 302 0.74 22.18 1.42
C VAL A 302 0.14 23.34 0.63
N GLU A 303 0.91 24.41 0.43
CA GLU A 303 0.52 25.58 -0.37
C GLU A 303 0.70 25.39 -1.87
N GLY A 304 1.67 24.59 -2.26
CA GLY A 304 2.08 24.36 -3.63
C GLY A 304 3.51 24.83 -3.85
N THR A 305 4.39 23.91 -4.10
CA THR A 305 5.81 24.15 -4.44
C THR A 305 6.29 23.12 -5.43
N THR A 306 7.51 23.31 -5.92
CA THR A 306 8.17 22.36 -6.81
C THR A 306 9.32 21.67 -6.08
N VAL A 307 9.27 20.36 -5.99
CA VAL A 307 10.28 19.53 -5.32
C VAL A 307 11.12 18.78 -6.35
N SER A 308 12.44 18.83 -6.19
CA SER A 308 13.37 18.08 -7.02
C SER A 308 13.44 16.62 -6.56
N THR A 309 13.24 15.69 -7.51
CA THR A 309 13.33 14.25 -7.27
C THR A 309 14.23 13.59 -8.33
N LYS A 310 14.64 12.34 -8.08
CA LYS A 310 15.40 11.56 -9.07
C LYS A 310 14.61 11.23 -10.35
N PHE A 311 13.30 11.51 -10.37
CA PHE A 311 12.42 11.29 -11.52
C PHE A 311 12.04 12.59 -12.24
N GLY A 312 12.54 13.72 -11.78
CA GLY A 312 12.25 15.06 -12.27
C GLY A 312 11.62 15.96 -11.21
N MET A 313 11.21 17.14 -11.64
CA MET A 313 10.55 18.13 -10.79
C MET A 313 9.09 17.74 -10.60
N ILE A 314 8.58 17.81 -9.36
CA ILE A 314 7.19 17.49 -9.01
C ILE A 314 6.55 18.71 -8.36
N ARG A 315 5.41 19.12 -8.87
CA ARG A 315 4.58 20.20 -8.31
C ARG A 315 3.57 19.64 -7.32
N THR A 316 3.45 20.31 -6.17
CA THR A 316 2.58 19.82 -5.08
C THR A 316 1.18 20.45 -5.07
N ASP A 317 0.89 21.40 -5.95
CA ASP A 317 -0.34 22.21 -6.01
C ASP A 317 -1.64 21.37 -5.98
N HIS A 318 -1.62 20.17 -6.54
CA HIS A 318 -2.80 19.32 -6.66
C HIS A 318 -2.71 18.03 -5.85
N ILE A 319 -1.68 17.89 -5.01
CA ILE A 319 -1.58 16.80 -4.03
C ILE A 319 -2.58 17.06 -2.89
N LEU A 320 -3.32 16.03 -2.50
CA LEU A 320 -4.23 16.12 -1.35
C LEU A 320 -3.48 15.79 -0.07
N PHE A 321 -3.44 16.73 0.86
CA PHE A 321 -2.92 16.52 2.19
C PHE A 321 -4.06 16.21 3.15
N ILE A 322 -3.92 15.12 3.88
CA ILE A 322 -4.84 14.71 4.95
C ILE A 322 -4.02 14.68 6.23
N ALA A 323 -4.16 15.70 7.07
CA ALA A 323 -3.52 15.75 8.36
C ALA A 323 -4.37 15.04 9.42
N SER A 324 -3.75 14.37 10.39
CA SER A 324 -4.45 13.71 11.48
C SER A 324 -3.75 13.91 12.82
N GLY A 325 -4.54 14.07 13.87
CA GLY A 325 -4.05 14.17 15.25
C GLY A 325 -5.10 13.70 16.25
N ALA A 326 -4.64 13.33 17.43
CA ALA A 326 -5.53 12.98 18.54
C ALA A 326 -6.05 14.23 19.24
N PHE A 327 -5.26 15.28 19.31
CA PHE A 327 -5.57 16.55 19.97
C PHE A 327 -6.06 16.43 21.43
N HIS A 328 -5.51 15.44 22.17
CA HIS A 328 -5.84 15.25 23.59
C HIS A 328 -5.24 16.33 24.48
N LEU A 329 -4.00 16.75 24.18
CA LEU A 329 -3.23 17.72 24.96
C LEU A 329 -3.06 19.06 24.25
N ALA A 330 -3.23 19.08 22.95
CA ALA A 330 -3.21 20.24 22.07
C ALA A 330 -4.60 20.48 21.49
N LYS A 331 -4.86 21.66 21.00
CA LYS A 331 -6.08 22.01 20.27
C LYS A 331 -5.73 22.25 18.80
N PRO A 332 -6.67 22.08 17.86
CA PRO A 332 -6.44 22.46 16.47
C PRO A 332 -6.04 23.93 16.28
N SER A 333 -6.42 24.81 17.22
CA SER A 333 -6.01 26.22 17.27
C SER A 333 -4.54 26.45 17.63
N ASP A 334 -3.84 25.42 18.13
CA ASP A 334 -2.42 25.51 18.50
C ASP A 334 -1.50 25.23 17.29
N LEU A 335 -2.08 24.81 16.15
CA LEU A 335 -1.40 24.83 14.87
C LEU A 335 -1.18 26.27 14.40
N THR A 336 -0.15 26.52 13.61
CA THR A 336 0.07 27.84 13.03
C THR A 336 -1.14 28.30 12.20
N PRO A 337 -1.53 29.58 12.25
CA PRO A 337 -2.71 30.09 11.52
C PRO A 337 -2.68 29.78 10.03
N GLU A 338 -1.49 29.80 9.42
CA GLU A 338 -1.28 29.50 8.02
C GLU A 338 -1.64 28.05 7.72
N LEU A 339 -1.15 27.10 8.51
CA LEU A 339 -1.45 25.66 8.34
C LEU A 339 -2.93 25.36 8.61
N GLN A 340 -3.53 26.04 9.60
CA GLN A 340 -4.97 25.94 9.85
C GLN A 340 -5.80 26.39 8.63
N GLY A 341 -5.39 27.50 7.99
CA GLY A 341 -6.05 28.05 6.80
C GLY A 341 -5.94 27.10 5.59
N ARG A 342 -4.87 26.31 5.51
CA ARG A 342 -4.65 25.34 4.41
C ARG A 342 -5.39 24.00 4.61
N CYS A 343 -5.98 23.76 5.79
CA CYS A 343 -6.84 22.61 6.09
C CYS A 343 -8.28 23.07 6.37
N PRO A 344 -9.03 23.54 5.35
CA PRO A 344 -10.36 24.12 5.54
C PRO A 344 -11.42 23.10 5.94
N ILE A 345 -11.18 21.81 5.66
CA ILE A 345 -12.10 20.73 6.03
C ILE A 345 -11.61 20.12 7.35
N ARG A 346 -12.40 20.29 8.42
CA ARG A 346 -12.13 19.70 9.72
C ARG A 346 -13.19 18.64 10.01
N VAL A 347 -12.74 17.45 10.41
CA VAL A 347 -13.62 16.31 10.68
C VAL A 347 -13.23 15.67 11.99
N GLU A 348 -14.20 15.59 12.88
CA GLU A 348 -14.06 14.86 14.13
C GLU A 348 -14.49 13.42 13.95
N LEU A 349 -13.68 12.50 14.46
CA LEU A 349 -13.95 11.08 14.51
C LEU A 349 -14.30 10.71 15.95
N ASP A 350 -15.41 10.01 16.08
CA ASP A 350 -15.92 9.61 17.38
C ASP A 350 -15.16 8.39 17.94
N SER A 351 -15.14 8.26 19.27
CA SER A 351 -14.67 7.04 19.93
C SER A 351 -15.55 5.86 19.56
N LEU A 352 -14.97 4.68 19.52
CA LEU A 352 -15.69 3.45 19.16
C LEU A 352 -16.50 2.95 20.36
N SER A 353 -17.77 2.62 20.13
CA SER A 353 -18.67 1.97 21.10
C SER A 353 -18.50 0.43 21.07
N VAL A 354 -19.07 -0.25 22.05
CA VAL A 354 -19.14 -1.75 22.06
C VAL A 354 -19.77 -2.28 20.77
N ALA A 355 -20.87 -1.67 20.33
CA ALA A 355 -21.52 -2.06 19.07
C ALA A 355 -20.61 -1.85 17.84
N ASP A 356 -19.75 -0.84 17.84
CA ASP A 356 -18.78 -0.65 16.77
C ASP A 356 -17.69 -1.73 16.81
N PHE A 357 -17.24 -2.14 17.98
CA PHE A 357 -16.29 -3.26 18.12
C PHE A 357 -16.89 -4.58 17.62
N GLU A 358 -18.16 -4.88 17.96
CA GLU A 358 -18.87 -6.06 17.43
C GLU A 358 -18.93 -6.03 15.89
N ARG A 359 -19.26 -4.88 15.31
CA ARG A 359 -19.31 -4.71 13.86
C ARG A 359 -17.93 -4.85 13.21
N ILE A 360 -16.86 -4.35 13.84
CA ILE A 360 -15.48 -4.53 13.37
C ILE A 360 -15.09 -6.00 13.36
N LEU A 361 -15.55 -6.78 14.36
CA LEU A 361 -15.26 -8.21 14.44
C LEU A 361 -16.05 -9.06 13.44
N THR A 362 -17.20 -8.57 12.93
CA THR A 362 -18.14 -9.39 12.16
C THR A 362 -18.48 -8.90 10.77
N GLN A 363 -18.52 -7.57 10.54
CA GLN A 363 -19.11 -6.98 9.34
C GLN A 363 -18.10 -6.41 8.36
N THR A 364 -16.85 -6.18 8.79
CA THR A 364 -15.83 -5.64 7.90
C THR A 364 -15.26 -6.74 7.00
N ASP A 365 -14.92 -6.37 5.76
CA ASP A 365 -14.20 -7.26 4.86
C ASP A 365 -12.88 -7.72 5.50
N ALA A 366 -12.66 -9.05 5.50
CA ALA A 366 -11.54 -9.67 6.20
C ALA A 366 -11.48 -9.26 7.68
N CYS A 367 -12.62 -9.32 8.37
CA CYS A 367 -12.69 -9.05 9.82
C CYS A 367 -11.75 -9.96 10.62
N LEU A 368 -11.44 -9.55 11.84
CA LEU A 368 -10.42 -10.23 12.65
C LEU A 368 -10.77 -11.69 12.92
N THR A 369 -12.04 -11.98 13.18
CA THR A 369 -12.54 -13.35 13.39
C THR A 369 -12.27 -14.23 12.17
N MET A 370 -12.55 -13.76 10.96
CA MET A 370 -12.25 -14.50 9.72
C MET A 370 -10.75 -14.72 9.51
N GLN A 371 -9.92 -13.73 9.86
CA GLN A 371 -8.47 -13.86 9.74
C GLN A 371 -7.93 -15.00 10.62
N TYR A 372 -8.32 -15.06 11.90
CA TYR A 372 -7.88 -16.11 12.80
C TYR A 372 -8.49 -17.47 12.46
N GLN A 373 -9.75 -17.51 12.00
CA GLN A 373 -10.34 -18.75 11.47
C GLN A 373 -9.52 -19.32 10.31
N ALA A 374 -9.19 -18.47 9.33
CA ALA A 374 -8.38 -18.89 8.18
C ALA A 374 -6.96 -19.32 8.59
N LEU A 375 -6.35 -18.57 9.51
CA LEU A 375 -5.00 -18.86 10.00
C LEU A 375 -4.91 -20.21 10.68
N LEU A 376 -5.80 -20.49 11.64
CA LEU A 376 -5.79 -21.74 12.41
C LEU A 376 -6.32 -22.94 11.62
N ALA A 377 -7.16 -22.69 10.61
CA ALA A 377 -7.59 -23.74 9.69
C ALA A 377 -6.44 -24.38 8.91
N THR A 378 -5.33 -23.67 8.69
CA THR A 378 -4.13 -24.22 8.04
C THR A 378 -3.49 -25.35 8.83
N GLU A 379 -3.72 -25.39 10.15
CA GLU A 379 -3.24 -26.43 11.06
C GLU A 379 -4.36 -27.41 11.51
N GLY A 380 -5.52 -27.35 10.84
CA GLY A 380 -6.65 -28.24 11.10
C GLY A 380 -7.53 -27.82 12.29
N VAL A 381 -7.31 -26.63 12.87
CA VAL A 381 -8.14 -26.10 13.96
C VAL A 381 -9.29 -25.28 13.39
N THR A 382 -10.53 -25.66 13.74
CA THR A 382 -11.74 -24.91 13.36
C THR A 382 -12.20 -24.05 14.53
N LEU A 383 -12.23 -22.72 14.34
CA LEU A 383 -12.77 -21.78 15.31
C LEU A 383 -14.23 -21.45 14.99
N GLU A 384 -15.11 -21.54 15.99
CA GLU A 384 -16.50 -21.11 15.91
C GLU A 384 -16.74 -19.97 16.90
N PHE A 385 -16.87 -18.73 16.40
CA PHE A 385 -17.24 -17.59 17.24
C PHE A 385 -18.76 -17.49 17.35
N THR A 386 -19.26 -17.59 18.57
CA THR A 386 -20.71 -17.42 18.85
C THR A 386 -21.06 -15.93 19.01
N PRO A 387 -22.31 -15.53 18.77
CA PRO A 387 -22.71 -14.11 18.92
C PRO A 387 -22.46 -13.57 20.34
N ASP A 388 -22.71 -14.35 21.38
CA ASP A 388 -22.43 -13.97 22.77
C ASP A 388 -20.93 -13.88 23.06
N GLY A 389 -20.12 -14.75 22.47
CA GLY A 389 -18.66 -14.67 22.54
C GLY A 389 -18.11 -13.41 21.90
N ILE A 390 -18.63 -13.04 20.71
CA ILE A 390 -18.24 -11.79 20.00
C ILE A 390 -18.64 -10.57 20.83
N GLN A 391 -19.87 -10.53 21.33
CA GLN A 391 -20.32 -9.43 22.18
C GLN A 391 -19.43 -9.29 23.42
N ARG A 392 -19.14 -10.42 24.09
CA ARG A 392 -18.31 -10.40 25.28
C ARG A 392 -16.88 -9.95 25.00
N LEU A 393 -16.31 -10.34 23.87
CA LEU A 393 -14.99 -9.89 23.41
C LEU A 393 -14.96 -8.37 23.16
N ALA A 394 -16.02 -7.83 22.53
CA ALA A 394 -16.18 -6.40 22.28
C ALA A 394 -16.29 -5.62 23.61
N GLU A 395 -17.07 -6.11 24.58
CA GLU A 395 -17.20 -5.51 25.91
C GLU A 395 -15.87 -5.47 26.67
N VAL A 396 -15.10 -6.57 26.63
CA VAL A 396 -13.79 -6.66 27.28
C VAL A 396 -12.83 -5.65 26.62
N ALA A 397 -12.74 -5.61 25.30
CA ALA A 397 -11.86 -4.71 24.58
C ALA A 397 -12.22 -3.23 24.87
N TRP A 398 -13.50 -2.91 24.88
CA TRP A 398 -14.00 -1.58 25.20
C TRP A 398 -13.69 -1.21 26.67
N SER A 399 -13.97 -2.10 27.62
CA SER A 399 -13.71 -1.87 29.04
C SER A 399 -12.23 -1.63 29.34
N VAL A 400 -11.33 -2.35 28.65
CA VAL A 400 -9.89 -2.14 28.80
C VAL A 400 -9.47 -0.77 28.22
N ASN A 401 -10.03 -0.36 27.08
CA ASN A 401 -9.78 0.99 26.54
C ASN A 401 -10.26 2.13 27.45
N GLU A 402 -11.37 1.94 28.18
CA GLU A 402 -11.87 2.94 29.12
C GLU A 402 -11.02 3.06 30.40
N ARG A 403 -10.38 1.95 30.82
CA ARG A 403 -9.58 1.91 32.05
C ARG A 403 -8.10 2.19 31.84
N THR A 404 -7.60 1.99 30.62
CA THR A 404 -6.20 2.18 30.28
C THR A 404 -6.05 3.25 29.19
N GLU A 405 -4.94 3.25 28.45
CA GLU A 405 -4.81 4.10 27.28
C GLU A 405 -5.75 3.62 26.17
N ASN A 406 -6.59 4.52 25.69
CA ASN A 406 -7.52 4.23 24.61
C ASN A 406 -6.79 4.16 23.27
N ILE A 407 -6.53 2.93 22.78
CA ILE A 407 -5.93 2.66 21.49
C ILE A 407 -6.95 2.26 20.41
N GLY A 408 -8.24 2.41 20.70
CA GLY A 408 -9.34 2.15 19.78
C GLY A 408 -9.40 0.69 19.32
N ALA A 409 -9.68 0.47 18.04
CA ALA A 409 -9.80 -0.87 17.46
C ALA A 409 -8.52 -1.71 17.52
N ARG A 410 -7.36 -1.11 17.75
CA ARG A 410 -6.11 -1.87 17.95
C ARG A 410 -6.19 -2.79 19.18
N ARG A 411 -7.01 -2.43 20.16
CA ARG A 411 -7.26 -3.27 21.33
C ARG A 411 -7.83 -4.64 20.98
N LEU A 412 -8.62 -4.73 19.91
CA LEU A 412 -9.16 -6.01 19.46
C LEU A 412 -8.06 -7.02 19.06
N TYR A 413 -6.95 -6.54 18.47
CA TYR A 413 -5.81 -7.40 18.15
C TYR A 413 -5.17 -7.97 19.42
N THR A 414 -4.86 -7.11 20.39
CA THR A 414 -4.21 -7.56 21.64
C THR A 414 -5.09 -8.52 22.42
N VAL A 415 -6.40 -8.24 22.50
CA VAL A 415 -7.36 -9.10 23.19
C VAL A 415 -7.54 -10.43 22.47
N MET A 416 -7.59 -10.44 21.12
CA MET A 416 -7.70 -11.64 20.31
C MET A 416 -6.44 -12.53 20.42
N GLU A 417 -5.25 -11.93 20.32
CA GLU A 417 -3.99 -12.67 20.52
C GLU A 417 -3.95 -13.37 21.87
N ARG A 418 -4.34 -12.68 22.92
CA ARG A 418 -4.36 -13.27 24.25
C ARG A 418 -5.42 -14.36 24.41
N LEU A 419 -6.60 -14.15 23.81
CA LEU A 419 -7.69 -15.14 23.82
C LEU A 419 -7.25 -16.49 23.19
N LEU A 420 -6.48 -16.40 22.09
CA LEU A 420 -6.12 -17.54 21.27
C LEU A 420 -4.68 -18.04 21.50
N GLU A 421 -3.92 -17.45 22.43
CA GLU A 421 -2.51 -17.75 22.68
C GLU A 421 -2.25 -19.25 22.85
N GLU A 422 -2.98 -19.92 23.74
CA GLU A 422 -2.79 -21.35 24.01
C GLU A 422 -3.24 -22.23 22.83
N VAL A 423 -4.29 -21.81 22.13
CA VAL A 423 -4.78 -22.50 20.93
C VAL A 423 -3.72 -22.44 19.84
N SER A 424 -3.22 -21.24 19.56
CA SER A 424 -2.18 -21.01 18.56
C SER A 424 -0.89 -21.77 18.88
N PHE A 425 -0.50 -21.83 20.16
CA PHE A 425 0.70 -22.56 20.58
C PHE A 425 0.56 -24.08 20.42
N SER A 426 -0.66 -24.62 20.62
CA SER A 426 -0.89 -26.08 20.62
C SER A 426 -1.41 -26.61 19.27
N ALA A 427 -1.81 -25.78 18.34
CA ALA A 427 -2.49 -26.14 17.10
C ALA A 427 -1.72 -27.20 16.28
N GLY A 428 -0.43 -27.00 16.06
CA GLY A 428 0.40 -27.92 15.26
C GLY A 428 0.65 -29.29 15.91
N ASN A 429 0.35 -29.46 17.21
CA ASN A 429 0.67 -30.69 17.96
C ASN A 429 -0.53 -31.59 18.23
N LYS A 430 -1.77 -31.08 18.16
CA LYS A 430 -2.97 -31.78 18.62
C LYS A 430 -3.83 -32.43 17.52
N GLY A 431 -3.55 -32.17 16.26
CA GLY A 431 -4.38 -32.57 15.13
C GLY A 431 -5.68 -31.75 15.02
N ALA A 432 -6.64 -32.26 14.21
CA ALA A 432 -7.88 -31.52 13.94
C ALA A 432 -8.71 -31.34 15.22
N GLU A 433 -8.98 -30.13 15.61
CA GLU A 433 -9.77 -29.75 16.80
C GLU A 433 -10.80 -28.67 16.40
N SER A 434 -11.99 -28.73 17.01
CA SER A 434 -13.01 -27.68 16.89
C SER A 434 -13.17 -26.97 18.21
N ILE A 435 -12.96 -25.64 18.22
CA ILE A 435 -13.01 -24.80 19.41
C ILE A 435 -14.13 -23.79 19.27
N ARG A 436 -15.05 -23.79 20.22
CA ARG A 436 -16.16 -22.87 20.31
C ARG A 436 -15.81 -21.72 21.25
N ILE A 437 -15.86 -20.50 20.71
CA ILE A 437 -15.55 -19.26 21.41
C ILE A 437 -16.88 -18.60 21.83
N ASP A 438 -17.39 -18.97 23.00
CA ASP A 438 -18.56 -18.37 23.63
C ASP A 438 -18.17 -17.40 24.76
N ALA A 439 -19.16 -16.77 25.40
CA ALA A 439 -18.92 -15.83 26.47
C ALA A 439 -18.15 -16.43 27.65
N GLN A 440 -18.40 -17.73 27.98
CA GLN A 440 -17.69 -18.41 29.05
C GLN A 440 -16.22 -18.64 28.72
N TYR A 441 -15.92 -19.00 27.48
CA TYR A 441 -14.56 -19.16 27.00
C TYR A 441 -13.79 -17.81 27.07
N VAL A 442 -14.42 -16.72 26.64
CA VAL A 442 -13.85 -15.36 26.72
C VAL A 442 -13.59 -14.98 28.19
N ASP A 443 -14.55 -15.18 29.07
CA ASP A 443 -14.41 -14.87 30.49
C ASP A 443 -13.32 -15.69 31.17
N ALA A 444 -13.24 -16.97 30.90
CA ALA A 444 -12.23 -17.84 31.50
C ALA A 444 -10.80 -17.39 31.19
N ARG A 445 -10.55 -16.79 30.03
CA ARG A 445 -9.21 -16.42 29.57
C ARG A 445 -8.87 -14.94 29.74
N LEU A 446 -9.88 -14.07 29.75
CA LEU A 446 -9.67 -12.62 29.73
C LEU A 446 -10.14 -11.91 31.02
N THR A 447 -10.88 -12.55 31.92
CA THR A 447 -11.44 -11.86 33.12
C THR A 447 -10.35 -11.39 34.09
N GLU A 448 -9.28 -12.14 34.26
CA GLU A 448 -8.17 -11.71 35.11
C GLU A 448 -7.48 -10.46 34.54
N LEU A 449 -7.31 -10.38 33.25
CA LEU A 449 -6.75 -9.24 32.54
C LEU A 449 -7.66 -8.01 32.58
N ALA A 450 -8.96 -8.22 32.46
CA ALA A 450 -9.94 -7.14 32.53
C ALA A 450 -10.08 -6.55 33.95
N ARG A 451 -9.74 -7.31 34.99
CA ARG A 451 -9.84 -6.89 36.40
C ARG A 451 -8.57 -6.23 36.94
N ASN A 452 -7.42 -6.61 36.46
CA ASN A 452 -6.12 -6.16 36.97
C ASN A 452 -5.55 -5.06 36.07
N GLU A 453 -5.57 -3.79 36.54
CA GLU A 453 -5.05 -2.64 35.80
C GLU A 453 -3.55 -2.76 35.48
N ASP A 454 -2.78 -3.33 36.40
CA ASP A 454 -1.34 -3.49 36.18
C ASP A 454 -1.07 -4.56 35.10
N LEU A 455 -1.77 -5.69 35.12
CA LEU A 455 -1.67 -6.70 34.08
C LEU A 455 -2.17 -6.18 32.72
N SER A 456 -3.24 -5.38 32.69
CA SER A 456 -3.76 -4.81 31.44
C SER A 456 -2.81 -3.78 30.82
N ARG A 457 -2.02 -3.05 31.62
CA ARG A 457 -1.00 -2.10 31.14
C ARG A 457 0.25 -2.79 30.55
N TYR A 458 0.61 -3.98 31.05
CA TYR A 458 1.82 -4.68 30.63
C TYR A 458 1.58 -5.79 29.60
N VAL A 459 0.37 -6.33 29.52
CA VAL A 459 0.05 -7.52 28.71
C VAL A 459 -0.89 -7.20 27.55
N LEU A 460 -1.68 -6.16 27.64
CA LEU A 460 -2.61 -5.68 26.62
C LEU A 460 -2.24 -4.28 26.15
#